data_82730e6b24ac4626778c564fa80575c4
#
_entry.id   82730e6b24ac4626778c564fa80575c4
#
_cell.length_a   1.000
_cell.length_b   1.000
_cell.length_c   1.000
_cell.angle_alpha   90.00
_cell.angle_beta   90.00
_cell.angle_gamma   90.00
#
_symmetry.space_group_name_H-M   'P 1'
#
loop_
_entity.id
_entity.type
_entity.pdbx_description
1 polymer ?
#
loop_
_entity_poly.entity_id
_entity_poly.type
_entity_poly.pdbx_seq_one_letter_code
_entity_poly.pdbx_strand_id
1 'polypeptide(L)'
;MKNSNLALGLNAVVLAVTNDQPRVLTVRTQGVDMISSTEPLHALPFGSFDVNQDRTLELCMRRSVFEQTDKELGYVEQLYTFADKGRDPRERLGGNRVVSIGYLTLAQEQH
;
A
#
# COMPACT_ATOMS: atom_id res chain seq x y z
N MET A 1 7.11 -12.41 -29.19
CA MET A 1 6.43 -11.29 -28.55
C MET A 1 6.59 -11.41 -27.04
N LYS A 2 7.13 -10.39 -26.44
CA LYS A 2 7.31 -10.41 -24.99
C LYS A 2 5.99 -10.05 -24.32
N ASN A 3 5.57 -10.89 -23.38
CA ASN A 3 4.43 -10.55 -22.55
C ASN A 3 4.88 -9.53 -21.51
N SER A 4 4.27 -8.38 -21.57
CA SER A 4 4.51 -7.35 -20.57
C SER A 4 3.43 -7.46 -19.50
N ASN A 5 3.83 -7.72 -18.27
CA ASN A 5 2.92 -7.84 -17.17
C ASN A 5 2.99 -6.58 -16.32
N LEU A 6 1.83 -6.11 -15.93
CA LEU A 6 1.67 -4.94 -15.09
C LEU A 6 0.98 -5.33 -13.81
N ALA A 7 1.55 -4.94 -12.69
CA ALA A 7 0.92 -5.11 -11.39
C ALA A 7 0.48 -3.74 -10.88
N LEU A 8 -0.76 -3.65 -10.40
CA LEU A 8 -1.26 -2.44 -9.74
C LEU A 8 -1.24 -2.65 -8.24
N GLY A 9 -0.52 -1.77 -7.57
CA GLY A 9 -0.46 -1.77 -6.13
C GLY A 9 -1.15 -0.53 -5.58
N LEU A 10 -1.73 -0.65 -4.41
CA LEU A 10 -2.44 0.42 -3.73
C LEU A 10 -1.81 0.62 -2.37
N ASN A 11 -1.49 1.86 -2.03
CA ASN A 11 -0.92 2.21 -0.73
C ASN A 11 -1.81 3.23 -0.06
N ALA A 12 -1.98 3.09 1.25
CA ALA A 12 -2.80 4.02 2.00
C ALA A 12 -1.97 4.79 3.01
N VAL A 13 -2.05 6.11 2.92
CA VAL A 13 -1.51 7.00 3.95
C VAL A 13 -2.66 7.32 4.89
N VAL A 14 -2.68 6.67 6.04
CA VAL A 14 -3.72 6.85 7.04
C VAL A 14 -3.14 7.72 8.14
N LEU A 15 -3.62 8.97 8.21
CA LEU A 15 -3.13 9.95 9.15
C LEU A 15 -4.09 10.11 10.33
N ALA A 16 -3.53 10.20 11.51
CA ALA A 16 -4.26 10.55 12.73
C ALA A 16 -3.49 11.62 13.49
N VAL A 17 -4.19 12.42 14.24
CA VAL A 17 -3.56 13.42 15.10
C VAL A 17 -3.87 13.06 16.55
N THR A 18 -2.83 12.86 17.34
CA THR A 18 -2.94 12.54 18.76
C THR A 18 -1.98 13.44 19.52
N ASN A 19 -2.51 14.16 20.51
CA ASN A 19 -1.70 15.07 21.31
C ASN A 19 -0.93 16.09 20.46
N ASP A 20 -1.62 16.65 19.46
CA ASP A 20 -1.07 17.62 18.52
C ASP A 20 0.07 17.09 17.65
N GLN A 21 0.22 15.78 17.57
CA GLN A 21 1.25 15.18 16.71
C GLN A 21 0.61 14.33 15.63
N PRO A 22 0.99 14.55 14.37
CA PRO A 22 0.52 13.69 13.30
C PRO A 22 1.19 12.32 13.37
N ARG A 23 0.41 11.28 13.13
CA ARG A 23 0.89 9.91 13.14
C ARG A 23 0.40 9.20 11.89
N VAL A 24 1.22 8.32 11.38
CA VAL A 24 0.91 7.54 10.18
C VAL A 24 0.77 6.08 10.60
N LEU A 25 -0.31 5.46 10.13
CA LEU A 25 -0.52 4.04 10.37
C LEU A 25 0.45 3.24 9.52
N THR A 26 1.20 2.35 10.15
CA THR A 26 2.06 1.42 9.43
C THR A 26 1.74 0.00 9.82
N VAL A 27 2.12 -0.92 8.95
CA VAL A 27 2.01 -2.34 9.21
C VAL A 27 3.41 -2.92 9.23
N ARG A 28 3.59 -3.96 10.01
CA ARG A 28 4.85 -4.67 10.06
C ARG A 28 4.86 -5.69 8.93
N THR A 29 5.91 -5.67 8.16
CA THR A 29 6.08 -6.62 7.09
C THR A 29 7.49 -7.18 7.13
N GLN A 30 7.65 -8.41 6.71
CA GLN A 30 8.98 -8.95 6.51
C GLN A 30 9.50 -8.41 5.19
N GLY A 31 10.70 -7.88 5.20
CA GLY A 31 11.30 -7.34 4.01
C GLY A 31 11.31 -8.37 2.90
N VAL A 32 10.77 -7.97 1.77
CA VAL A 32 10.75 -8.81 0.58
C VAL A 32 12.12 -8.78 -0.10
N ASP A 33 12.89 -7.76 0.17
CA ASP A 33 14.26 -7.71 -0.30
C ASP A 33 15.07 -8.76 0.47
N MET A 34 15.72 -9.53 -0.25
CA MET A 34 16.45 -10.68 0.24
C MET A 34 17.71 -10.34 0.98
N ILE A 35 17.90 -9.09 1.29
CA ILE A 35 19.04 -8.68 2.09
C ILE A 35 18.66 -8.98 3.53
N SER A 36 19.17 -10.01 4.01
CA SER A 36 19.12 -10.60 5.31
C SER A 36 18.89 -9.66 6.50
N SER A 37 17.84 -8.90 6.49
CA SER A 37 17.36 -8.25 7.69
C SER A 37 16.36 -9.17 8.35
N THR A 38 16.67 -9.58 9.56
CA THR A 38 15.75 -10.39 10.34
C THR A 38 14.70 -9.53 11.03
N GLU A 39 14.83 -8.21 10.95
CA GLU A 39 13.90 -7.29 11.61
C GLU A 39 12.71 -6.99 10.70
N PRO A 40 11.48 -6.99 11.27
CA PRO A 40 10.32 -6.60 10.49
C PRO A 40 10.41 -5.14 10.08
N LEU A 41 10.06 -4.87 8.84
CA LEU A 41 10.00 -3.51 8.33
C LEU A 41 8.61 -2.93 8.57
N HIS A 42 8.56 -1.63 8.76
CA HIS A 42 7.31 -0.90 8.82
C HIS A 42 7.01 -0.32 7.45
N ALA A 43 5.79 -0.52 6.99
CA ALA A 43 5.37 -0.04 5.68
C ALA A 43 3.96 0.51 5.76
N LEU A 44 3.59 1.32 4.78
CA LEU A 44 2.21 1.73 4.65
C LEU A 44 1.34 0.51 4.33
N PRO A 45 0.09 0.47 4.80
CA PRO A 45 -0.82 -0.57 4.35
C PRO A 45 -0.88 -0.58 2.84
N PHE A 46 -0.86 -1.76 2.25
CA PHE A 46 -0.82 -1.89 0.80
C PHE A 46 -1.59 -3.12 0.34
N GLY A 47 -2.00 -3.10 -0.92
CA GLY A 47 -2.64 -4.24 -1.51
C GLY A 47 -2.37 -4.31 -3.00
N SER A 48 -2.57 -5.48 -3.56
CA SER A 48 -2.49 -5.69 -4.99
C SER A 48 -3.90 -5.77 -5.57
N PHE A 49 -4.11 -5.06 -6.67
CA PHE A 49 -5.40 -5.07 -7.33
C PHE A 49 -5.65 -6.42 -8.01
N ASP A 50 -6.77 -7.03 -7.68
CA ASP A 50 -7.17 -8.30 -8.27
C ASP A 50 -8.31 -8.04 -9.25
N VAL A 51 -8.04 -8.20 -10.54
CA VAL A 51 -9.01 -7.90 -11.60
C VAL A 51 -10.25 -8.80 -11.53
N ASN A 52 -10.13 -9.95 -10.90
CA ASN A 52 -11.25 -10.89 -10.79
C ASN A 52 -12.16 -10.61 -9.60
N GLN A 53 -11.65 -9.91 -8.59
CA GLN A 53 -12.34 -9.72 -7.32
C GLN A 53 -12.70 -8.27 -7.05
N ASP A 54 -11.83 -7.35 -7.41
CA ASP A 54 -11.95 -5.96 -7.01
C ASP A 54 -12.72 -5.16 -8.04
N ARG A 55 -13.85 -4.57 -7.63
CA ARG A 55 -14.67 -3.77 -8.52
C ARG A 55 -14.04 -2.41 -8.82
N THR A 56 -13.41 -1.81 -7.82
CA THR A 56 -12.75 -0.52 -7.98
C THR A 56 -11.43 -0.52 -7.24
N LEU A 57 -10.56 0.42 -7.61
CA LEU A 57 -9.29 0.59 -6.92
C LEU A 57 -9.51 0.98 -5.46
N GLU A 58 -10.47 1.88 -5.21
CA GLU A 58 -10.75 2.32 -3.85
C GLU A 58 -11.24 1.17 -2.97
N LEU A 59 -12.13 0.32 -3.48
CA LEU A 59 -12.61 -0.82 -2.71
C LEU A 59 -11.49 -1.81 -2.41
N CYS A 60 -10.58 -2.01 -3.36
CA CYS A 60 -9.40 -2.82 -3.13
C CYS A 60 -8.56 -2.25 -2.00
N MET A 61 -8.32 -0.95 -2.03
CA MET A 61 -7.53 -0.30 -1.00
C MET A 61 -8.19 -0.41 0.37
N ARG A 62 -9.50 -0.16 0.45
CA ARG A 62 -10.24 -0.25 1.72
C ARG A 62 -10.20 -1.66 2.29
N ARG A 63 -10.38 -2.67 1.45
CA ARG A 63 -10.29 -4.06 1.86
C ARG A 63 -8.90 -4.39 2.38
N SER A 64 -7.88 -3.97 1.66
CA SER A 64 -6.50 -4.25 2.05
C SER A 64 -6.14 -3.65 3.39
N VAL A 65 -6.56 -2.41 3.63
CA VAL A 65 -6.33 -1.77 4.93
C VAL A 65 -7.07 -2.51 6.03
N PHE A 66 -8.32 -2.86 5.78
CA PHE A 66 -9.13 -3.57 6.78
C PHE A 66 -8.50 -4.93 7.14
N GLU A 67 -8.07 -5.67 6.14
CA GLU A 67 -7.45 -6.98 6.38
C GLU A 67 -6.17 -6.87 7.19
N GLN A 68 -5.42 -5.79 7.01
CA GLN A 68 -4.13 -5.64 7.67
C GLN A 68 -4.23 -4.94 9.03
N THR A 69 -5.26 -4.15 9.27
CA THR A 69 -5.31 -3.28 10.45
C THR A 69 -6.64 -3.31 11.20
N ASP A 70 -7.67 -3.97 10.69
CA ASP A 70 -9.04 -3.95 11.21
C ASP A 70 -9.69 -2.57 11.20
N LYS A 71 -9.13 -1.62 10.46
CA LYS A 71 -9.68 -0.27 10.42
C LYS A 71 -10.56 -0.07 9.21
N GLU A 72 -11.76 0.48 9.45
CA GLU A 72 -12.62 0.97 8.41
C GLU A 72 -12.34 2.45 8.19
N LEU A 73 -12.20 2.82 6.93
CA LEU A 73 -11.83 4.18 6.57
C LEU A 73 -13.06 4.99 6.19
N GLY A 74 -13.05 6.25 6.57
CA GLY A 74 -14.09 7.19 6.15
C GLY A 74 -13.78 7.74 4.76
N TYR A 75 -13.73 9.06 4.63
CA TYR A 75 -13.41 9.70 3.37
C TYR A 75 -11.98 9.40 2.95
N VAL A 76 -11.80 9.11 1.67
CA VAL A 76 -10.50 8.76 1.11
C VAL A 76 -10.30 9.58 -0.16
N GLU A 77 -9.07 10.03 -0.36
CA GLU A 77 -8.71 10.82 -1.53
C GLU A 77 -7.52 10.18 -2.22
N GLN A 78 -7.62 10.06 -3.55
CA GLN A 78 -6.49 9.56 -4.32
C GLN A 78 -5.45 10.67 -4.45
N LEU A 79 -4.21 10.36 -4.09
CA LEU A 79 -3.14 11.34 -4.10
C LEU A 79 -2.38 11.35 -5.41
N TYR A 80 -1.71 10.24 -5.71
CA TYR A 80 -0.76 10.22 -6.80
C TYR A 80 -0.55 8.80 -7.28
N THR A 81 -0.13 8.67 -8.54
CA THR A 81 0.21 7.40 -9.14
C THR A 81 1.71 7.38 -9.41
N PHE A 82 2.39 6.38 -8.85
CA PHE A 82 3.82 6.21 -9.00
C PHE A 82 4.07 5.09 -10.00
N ALA A 83 4.68 5.41 -11.11
CA ALA A 83 4.85 4.45 -12.19
C ALA A 83 6.27 4.39 -12.74
N ASP A 84 7.22 5.03 -12.09
CA ASP A 84 8.58 5.09 -12.59
C ASP A 84 9.21 3.71 -12.67
N LYS A 85 9.90 3.46 -13.77
CA LYS A 85 10.58 2.20 -13.98
C LYS A 85 11.66 1.98 -12.94
N GLY A 86 11.67 0.79 -12.35
CA GLY A 86 12.70 0.43 -11.35
C GLY A 86 12.48 1.01 -9.97
N ARG A 87 11.38 1.73 -9.77
CA ARG A 87 11.08 2.31 -8.46
C ARG A 87 10.78 1.24 -7.42
N ASP A 88 10.10 0.18 -7.82
CA ASP A 88 9.75 -0.89 -6.89
C ASP A 88 10.84 -1.96 -6.92
N PRO A 89 11.35 -2.36 -5.75
CA PRO A 89 12.42 -3.37 -5.71
C PRO A 89 12.06 -4.68 -6.39
N ARG A 90 10.78 -5.03 -6.45
CA ARG A 90 10.36 -6.27 -7.09
C ARG A 90 10.67 -6.30 -8.58
N GLU A 91 10.70 -5.14 -9.24
CA GLU A 91 11.07 -5.07 -10.65
C GLU A 91 12.52 -5.45 -10.89
N ARG A 92 13.39 -5.13 -9.92
CA ARG A 92 14.83 -5.41 -10.03
C ARG A 92 15.12 -6.89 -9.91
N LEU A 93 14.22 -7.64 -9.33
CA LEU A 93 14.34 -9.09 -9.18
C LEU A 93 13.67 -9.84 -10.32
N GLY A 94 13.41 -9.17 -11.42
CA GLY A 94 12.76 -9.79 -12.57
C GLY A 94 11.25 -9.85 -12.48
N GLY A 95 10.67 -9.11 -11.55
CA GLY A 95 9.21 -9.08 -11.40
C GLY A 95 8.54 -8.14 -12.39
N ASN A 96 7.23 -8.07 -12.27
CA ASN A 96 6.41 -7.23 -13.12
C ASN A 96 6.65 -5.76 -12.86
N ARG A 97 6.35 -4.93 -13.87
CA ARG A 97 6.29 -3.49 -13.69
C ARG A 97 5.19 -3.19 -12.66
N VAL A 98 5.54 -2.40 -11.66
CA VAL A 98 4.59 -2.07 -10.60
C VAL A 98 4.19 -0.61 -10.70
N VAL A 99 2.88 -0.38 -10.79
CA VAL A 99 2.30 0.95 -10.70
C VAL A 99 1.58 1.04 -9.36
N SER A 100 1.97 2.01 -8.53
CA SER A 100 1.41 2.17 -7.19
C SER A 100 0.55 3.42 -7.14
N ILE A 101 -0.64 3.27 -6.60
CA ILE A 101 -1.59 4.36 -6.46
C ILE A 101 -1.72 4.67 -4.98
N GLY A 102 -1.44 5.91 -4.61
CA GLY A 102 -1.49 6.34 -3.22
C GLY A 102 -2.82 6.99 -2.87
N TYR A 103 -3.33 6.64 -1.70
CA TYR A 103 -4.56 7.22 -1.14
C TYR A 103 -4.26 7.86 0.19
N LEU A 104 -4.99 8.91 0.50
CA LEU A 104 -4.90 9.61 1.78
C LEU A 104 -6.23 9.55 2.49
N THR A 105 -6.20 9.25 3.76
CA THR A 105 -7.39 9.31 4.61
C THR A 105 -7.00 9.79 6.01
N LEU A 106 -7.96 10.33 6.71
CA LEU A 106 -7.81 10.70 8.10
C LEU A 106 -8.56 9.71 8.97
N ALA A 107 -7.99 9.38 10.10
CA ALA A 107 -8.60 8.43 11.02
C ALA A 107 -8.43 8.92 12.45
N GLN A 108 -9.28 8.43 13.33
CA GLN A 108 -9.08 8.63 14.75
C GLN A 108 -8.21 7.51 15.28
N GLU A 109 -7.19 7.89 16.03
CA GLU A 109 -6.37 6.89 16.69
C GLU A 109 -7.11 6.35 17.90
N GLN A 110 -7.24 5.04 17.97
CA GLN A 110 -7.85 4.36 19.11
C GLN A 110 -6.77 3.77 19.97
N HIS A 111 -6.92 3.98 21.25
CA HIS A 111 -5.98 3.47 22.24
C HIS A 111 -6.47 2.16 22.82
#